data_b278f3a4d5544a7f055c52d08fa7cef3
#
_entry.id   b278f3a4d5544a7f055c52d08fa7cef3
#
_cell.length_a   1.000
_cell.length_b   1.000
_cell.length_c   1.000
_cell.angle_alpha   90.00
_cell.angle_beta   90.00
_cell.angle_gamma   90.00
#
_symmetry.space_group_name_H-M   'P 1'
#
loop_
_entity.id
_entity.type
_entity.pdbx_description
1 polymer ?
#
loop_
_entity_poly.entity_id
_entity_poly.type
_entity_poly.pdbx_seq_one_letter_code
_entity_poly.pdbx_strand_id
1 'polypeptide(L)'
;MYDINTSGSKIYHSLFIDELQDQLKNGNIKSEVKFAICMYGMLRGDWKGTLEKNIKIAKEQLNADIFLFTWSKKQDWQNITTGGDCWVDRKLAKDFFQESPKEILKTSDLKKNMPNVFSRLNHDIFSKYNYSELKNLIEYYENFRGLLVEDQQKVQQDESLSSNIEFMYYAIYKSFKILEKYEESNNIKYDYIIHMRVDSEILIEGCLKNEIIKLRSNNIYDLKTLAGNGVGNVVGSRNVINIYSSLYVHRKFYKNLMIANTKDPHEMFFKWLSFNGIYSIKPNFKIEHRYTKAQNGYIMPDISKELYLDLLNLRDKFDTKKLDKFIYFFQKVTKKYCKEKLTDSVYFSAKSRIKNHLAYQFGLTMIQYSRNILGYVKMPFILFETFRQYQNKKKEYYERISENPKFILPKIKEYADYQEAIKLKESITYRLGQALIQANKNWYGGGYIKLLFEIRRLKKEYYDKRTIS
;
A
#
# COMPACT_ATOMS: atom_id res chain seq x y z
N MET A 1 -29.39 22.21 -28.50
CA MET A 1 -29.42 23.25 -27.46
C MET A 1 -30.31 22.69 -26.33
N TYR A 2 -29.71 22.11 -25.30
CA TYR A 2 -30.51 21.67 -24.16
C TYR A 2 -30.91 22.89 -23.34
N ASP A 3 -32.19 23.00 -23.09
CA ASP A 3 -32.73 24.10 -22.29
C ASP A 3 -32.32 23.87 -20.82
N ILE A 4 -31.29 24.61 -20.42
CA ILE A 4 -30.56 24.48 -19.17
C ILE A 4 -31.41 24.91 -17.97
N ASN A 5 -32.47 25.67 -18.20
CA ASN A 5 -33.24 26.30 -17.13
C ASN A 5 -34.37 25.47 -16.54
N THR A 6 -34.66 24.27 -17.06
CA THR A 6 -35.89 23.62 -16.65
C THR A 6 -35.82 22.13 -16.34
N SER A 7 -34.84 21.36 -16.86
CA SER A 7 -34.97 19.91 -16.71
C SER A 7 -34.25 19.30 -15.51
N GLY A 8 -33.06 19.76 -15.15
CA GLY A 8 -32.26 19.15 -14.08
C GLY A 8 -32.81 19.44 -12.67
N SER A 9 -33.01 20.71 -12.34
CA SER A 9 -33.45 21.10 -10.99
C SER A 9 -34.91 20.73 -10.72
N LYS A 10 -35.76 20.77 -11.74
CA LYS A 10 -37.19 20.38 -11.59
C LYS A 10 -37.35 18.87 -11.41
N ILE A 11 -36.57 18.05 -12.10
CA ILE A 11 -36.66 16.58 -11.94
C ILE A 11 -36.25 16.19 -10.52
N TYR A 12 -35.14 16.73 -10.01
CA TYR A 12 -34.70 16.40 -8.66
C TYR A 12 -35.57 17.03 -7.57
N HIS A 13 -36.08 18.22 -7.78
CA HIS A 13 -37.03 18.86 -6.88
C HIS A 13 -38.37 18.10 -6.81
N SER A 14 -38.88 17.58 -7.93
CA SER A 14 -40.08 16.76 -7.95
C SER A 14 -39.91 15.42 -7.22
N LEU A 15 -38.77 14.76 -7.42
CA LEU A 15 -38.45 13.51 -6.69
C LEU A 15 -38.46 13.71 -5.15
N PHE A 16 -37.91 14.80 -4.66
CA PHE A 16 -37.92 15.11 -3.23
C PHE A 16 -39.31 15.48 -2.71
N ILE A 17 -40.10 16.18 -3.48
CA ILE A 17 -41.49 16.57 -3.09
C ILE A 17 -42.38 15.32 -3.09
N ASP A 18 -42.24 14.45 -4.09
CA ASP A 18 -43.04 13.24 -4.20
C ASP A 18 -42.71 12.27 -3.05
N GLU A 19 -41.43 12.13 -2.69
CA GLU A 19 -40.98 11.29 -1.57
C GLU A 19 -41.44 11.84 -0.22
N LEU A 20 -41.42 13.17 -0.01
CA LEU A 20 -41.97 13.84 1.16
C LEU A 20 -43.48 13.66 1.24
N GLN A 21 -44.19 13.76 0.13
CA GLN A 21 -45.64 13.55 0.06
C GLN A 21 -46.00 12.09 0.30
N ASP A 22 -45.22 11.13 -0.18
CA ASP A 22 -45.43 9.71 0.10
C ASP A 22 -45.13 9.35 1.57
N GLN A 23 -44.11 9.96 2.17
CA GLN A 23 -43.83 9.78 3.60
C GLN A 23 -44.91 10.39 4.49
N LEU A 24 -45.49 11.51 4.08
CA LEU A 24 -46.59 12.18 4.79
C LEU A 24 -47.95 11.45 4.57
N LYS A 25 -48.19 10.86 3.41
CA LYS A 25 -49.43 10.13 3.11
C LYS A 25 -49.48 8.74 3.71
N ASN A 26 -48.34 8.09 3.84
CA ASN A 26 -48.30 6.67 4.22
C ASN A 26 -48.07 6.40 5.69
N GLY A 27 -48.15 7.33 6.61
CA GLY A 27 -48.14 7.12 8.07
C GLY A 27 -47.51 5.82 8.65
N ASN A 28 -47.05 4.95 7.76
CA ASN A 28 -46.42 3.66 8.03
C ASN A 28 -44.91 3.86 8.21
N ILE A 29 -44.47 3.86 9.45
CA ILE A 29 -43.08 3.62 9.80
C ILE A 29 -42.72 2.28 9.11
N LYS A 30 -41.89 2.32 8.06
CA LYS A 30 -41.32 1.09 7.47
C LYS A 30 -40.74 0.23 8.58
N SER A 31 -41.14 -1.01 8.65
CA SER A 31 -40.83 -1.92 9.74
C SER A 31 -39.32 -2.15 9.88
N GLU A 32 -38.51 -1.86 8.85
CA GLU A 32 -37.07 -2.01 8.89
C GLU A 32 -36.35 -1.06 7.91
N VAL A 33 -35.55 -0.16 8.45
CA VAL A 33 -34.69 0.75 7.67
C VAL A 33 -33.48 -0.01 7.15
N LYS A 34 -33.27 -0.01 5.83
CA LYS A 34 -32.16 -0.72 5.14
C LYS A 34 -30.99 0.21 4.87
N PHE A 35 -29.82 -0.22 5.27
CA PHE A 35 -28.57 0.50 5.09
C PHE A 35 -27.64 -0.20 4.10
N ALA A 36 -26.89 0.57 3.33
CA ALA A 36 -25.80 0.08 2.51
C ALA A 36 -24.53 0.90 2.72
N ILE A 37 -23.38 0.29 2.48
CA ILE A 37 -22.08 0.95 2.43
C ILE A 37 -21.46 0.74 1.06
N CYS A 38 -21.28 1.81 0.30
CA CYS A 38 -20.53 1.83 -0.96
C CYS A 38 -19.10 2.25 -0.69
N MET A 39 -18.19 1.30 -0.75
CA MET A 39 -16.75 1.56 -0.62
C MET A 39 -16.12 1.73 -2.00
N TYR A 40 -15.18 2.68 -2.11
CA TYR A 40 -14.52 2.94 -3.39
C TYR A 40 -13.06 3.34 -3.23
N GLY A 41 -12.29 3.12 -4.29
CA GLY A 41 -10.93 3.62 -4.42
C GLY A 41 -9.87 2.54 -4.44
N MET A 42 -8.63 2.96 -4.26
CA MET A 42 -7.47 2.08 -4.34
C MET A 42 -7.14 1.44 -2.99
N LEU A 43 -6.90 0.15 -2.99
CA LEU A 43 -6.38 -0.57 -1.83
C LEU A 43 -4.98 -0.06 -1.49
N ARG A 44 -4.74 0.26 -0.21
CA ARG A 44 -3.49 0.87 0.27
C ARG A 44 -3.06 0.30 1.60
N GLY A 45 -1.74 0.19 1.81
CA GLY A 45 -1.18 -0.22 3.09
C GLY A 45 -1.80 -1.50 3.64
N ASP A 46 -2.26 -1.46 4.88
CA ASP A 46 -3.03 -2.56 5.50
C ASP A 46 -4.51 -2.51 5.10
N TRP A 47 -4.76 -2.62 3.79
CA TRP A 47 -6.11 -2.60 3.23
C TRP A 47 -7.00 -3.72 3.79
N LYS A 48 -6.40 -4.89 4.07
CA LYS A 48 -7.14 -6.06 4.54
C LYS A 48 -7.69 -5.83 5.94
N GLY A 49 -6.85 -5.43 6.89
CA GLY A 49 -7.29 -5.12 8.25
C GLY A 49 -8.28 -3.95 8.29
N THR A 50 -8.09 -2.93 7.46
CA THR A 50 -9.04 -1.80 7.34
C THR A 50 -10.40 -2.26 6.80
N LEU A 51 -10.40 -3.08 5.74
CA LEU A 51 -11.64 -3.58 5.14
C LEU A 51 -12.39 -4.50 6.11
N GLU A 52 -11.70 -5.42 6.78
CA GLU A 52 -12.29 -6.31 7.80
C GLU A 52 -12.97 -5.54 8.94
N LYS A 53 -12.31 -4.50 9.47
CA LYS A 53 -12.89 -3.65 10.51
C LYS A 53 -14.16 -2.93 10.02
N ASN A 54 -14.10 -2.34 8.83
CA ASN A 54 -15.24 -1.63 8.27
C ASN A 54 -16.43 -2.55 8.02
N ILE A 55 -16.20 -3.77 7.52
CA ILE A 55 -17.25 -4.78 7.31
C ILE A 55 -17.89 -5.17 8.64
N LYS A 56 -17.08 -5.37 9.67
CA LYS A 56 -17.57 -5.72 11.03
C LYS A 56 -18.45 -4.63 11.61
N ILE A 57 -18.00 -3.38 11.55
CA ILE A 57 -18.76 -2.21 12.00
C ILE A 57 -20.07 -2.07 11.21
N ALA A 58 -20.02 -2.25 9.87
CA ALA A 58 -21.21 -2.20 9.03
C ALA A 58 -22.27 -3.22 9.47
N LYS A 59 -21.86 -4.45 9.77
CA LYS A 59 -22.76 -5.51 10.24
C LYS A 59 -23.30 -5.23 11.65
N GLU A 60 -22.41 -4.93 12.59
CA GLU A 60 -22.74 -4.79 14.01
C GLU A 60 -23.59 -3.53 14.33
N GLN A 61 -23.28 -2.41 13.69
CA GLN A 61 -23.89 -1.12 14.02
C GLN A 61 -25.11 -0.76 13.15
N LEU A 62 -25.13 -1.23 11.91
CA LEU A 62 -26.14 -0.83 10.92
C LEU A 62 -26.92 -2.00 10.32
N ASN A 63 -26.43 -3.22 10.46
CA ASN A 63 -26.86 -4.37 9.66
C ASN A 63 -26.83 -4.03 8.14
N ALA A 64 -25.78 -3.35 7.69
CA ALA A 64 -25.66 -2.82 6.34
C ALA A 64 -25.02 -3.83 5.38
N ASP A 65 -25.52 -3.85 4.15
CA ASP A 65 -24.90 -4.54 3.04
C ASP A 65 -23.74 -3.71 2.45
N ILE A 66 -22.72 -4.39 1.91
CA ILE A 66 -21.49 -3.76 1.44
C ILE A 66 -21.28 -3.98 -0.06
N PHE A 67 -20.88 -2.92 -0.73
CA PHE A 67 -20.53 -2.85 -2.13
C PHE A 67 -19.15 -2.22 -2.29
N LEU A 68 -18.26 -2.85 -3.06
CA LEU A 68 -16.89 -2.38 -3.23
C LEU A 68 -16.53 -2.21 -4.71
N PHE A 69 -16.07 -1.02 -5.05
CA PHE A 69 -15.32 -0.76 -6.27
C PHE A 69 -13.84 -0.55 -5.93
N THR A 70 -12.95 -1.24 -6.60
CA THR A 70 -11.50 -1.01 -6.46
C THR A 70 -10.74 -1.23 -7.77
N TRP A 71 -9.49 -0.79 -7.79
CA TRP A 71 -8.60 -0.96 -8.94
C TRP A 71 -7.85 -2.29 -8.89
N SER A 72 -7.41 -2.80 -10.03
CA SER A 72 -6.65 -4.07 -10.14
C SER A 72 -5.25 -4.04 -9.53
N LYS A 73 -4.77 -2.85 -9.17
CA LYS A 73 -3.51 -2.65 -8.46
C LYS A 73 -3.74 -2.00 -7.11
N LYS A 74 -2.92 -2.36 -6.12
CA LYS A 74 -2.85 -1.67 -4.83
C LYS A 74 -1.67 -0.73 -4.79
N GLN A 75 -1.74 0.27 -3.92
CA GLN A 75 -0.64 1.18 -3.66
C GLN A 75 0.17 0.68 -2.46
N ASP A 76 1.40 0.24 -2.70
CA ASP A 76 2.30 -0.25 -1.65
C ASP A 76 2.99 0.89 -0.90
N TRP A 77 3.32 1.97 -1.60
CA TRP A 77 3.99 3.14 -1.05
C TRP A 77 3.35 4.45 -1.52
N GLN A 78 3.52 5.51 -0.74
CA GLN A 78 2.96 6.82 -1.06
C GLN A 78 3.68 7.46 -2.25
N ASN A 79 2.93 8.18 -3.07
CA ASN A 79 3.54 9.06 -4.04
C ASN A 79 4.18 10.26 -3.32
N ILE A 80 5.50 10.37 -3.40
CA ILE A 80 6.28 11.42 -2.71
C ILE A 80 6.17 12.79 -3.39
N THR A 81 5.64 12.85 -4.61
CA THR A 81 5.46 14.10 -5.37
C THR A 81 4.09 14.74 -5.17
N THR A 82 3.13 14.04 -4.54
CA THR A 82 1.78 14.58 -4.29
C THR A 82 1.69 15.29 -2.96
N GLY A 83 0.92 16.37 -2.91
CA GLY A 83 0.62 17.10 -1.66
C GLY A 83 1.67 18.14 -1.28
N GLY A 84 2.44 18.62 -2.23
CA GLY A 84 3.45 19.67 -2.05
C GLY A 84 4.87 19.16 -1.86
N ASP A 85 5.80 20.08 -1.69
CA ASP A 85 7.25 19.83 -1.61
C ASP A 85 7.70 19.44 -0.18
N CYS A 86 7.11 18.38 0.40
CA CYS A 86 7.32 18.02 1.81
C CYS A 86 7.19 16.51 2.06
N TRP A 87 8.04 15.71 1.41
CA TRP A 87 7.97 14.26 1.52
C TRP A 87 8.26 13.72 2.94
N VAL A 88 9.20 14.35 3.67
CA VAL A 88 9.52 13.92 5.05
C VAL A 88 8.35 14.24 5.99
N ASP A 89 7.87 15.49 5.98
CA ASP A 89 6.81 15.95 6.87
C ASP A 89 5.47 15.23 6.63
N ARG A 90 5.11 15.05 5.36
CA ARG A 90 3.79 14.49 5.00
C ARG A 90 3.77 13.00 4.73
N LYS A 91 4.92 12.40 4.34
CA LYS A 91 4.96 10.99 3.92
C LYS A 91 5.61 10.08 4.95
N LEU A 92 6.49 10.62 5.79
CA LEU A 92 7.07 9.90 6.91
C LEU A 92 6.41 10.31 8.22
N ALA A 93 6.68 9.57 9.31
CA ALA A 93 6.21 9.97 10.63
C ALA A 93 6.92 11.25 11.10
N LYS A 94 6.26 12.02 11.97
CA LYS A 94 6.79 13.31 12.49
C LYS A 94 8.17 13.20 13.12
N ASP A 95 8.47 12.06 13.75
CA ASP A 95 9.78 11.80 14.39
C ASP A 95 10.94 11.93 13.38
N PHE A 96 10.69 11.57 12.12
CA PHE A 96 11.72 11.66 11.07
C PHE A 96 12.01 13.09 10.63
N PHE A 97 11.09 14.02 10.82
CA PHE A 97 11.29 15.41 10.42
C PHE A 97 12.45 16.07 11.18
N GLN A 98 12.53 15.85 12.50
CA GLN A 98 13.59 16.40 13.35
C GLN A 98 14.97 15.77 13.09
N GLU A 99 14.99 14.51 12.64
CA GLU A 99 16.21 13.74 12.40
C GLU A 99 16.70 13.82 10.95
N SER A 100 15.87 14.35 10.05
CA SER A 100 16.19 14.40 8.62
C SER A 100 17.29 15.41 8.33
N PRO A 101 18.28 15.05 7.51
CA PRO A 101 19.21 16.01 6.96
C PRO A 101 18.47 17.12 6.22
N LYS A 102 18.86 18.39 6.45
CA LYS A 102 18.20 19.55 5.83
C LYS A 102 18.20 19.50 4.32
N GLU A 103 19.20 18.85 3.74
CA GLU A 103 19.44 18.70 2.31
C GLU A 103 18.46 17.76 1.61
N ILE A 104 17.57 17.09 2.35
CA ILE A 104 16.57 16.16 1.80
C ILE A 104 15.19 16.33 2.45
N LEU A 105 14.94 17.43 3.16
CA LEU A 105 13.65 17.68 3.81
C LEU A 105 12.50 17.80 2.81
N LYS A 106 12.76 18.49 1.71
CA LYS A 106 11.78 18.71 0.63
C LYS A 106 11.91 17.66 -0.46
N THR A 107 10.84 17.40 -1.17
CA THR A 107 10.83 16.51 -2.34
C THR A 107 11.78 16.99 -3.43
N SER A 108 11.83 18.31 -3.67
CA SER A 108 12.76 18.97 -4.61
C SER A 108 14.22 18.78 -4.20
N ASP A 109 14.51 18.89 -2.91
CA ASP A 109 15.86 18.71 -2.35
C ASP A 109 16.30 17.23 -2.47
N LEU A 110 15.40 16.29 -2.16
CA LEU A 110 15.65 14.87 -2.37
C LEU A 110 15.95 14.57 -3.83
N LYS A 111 15.14 15.10 -4.76
CA LYS A 111 15.36 14.95 -6.21
C LYS A 111 16.72 15.51 -6.66
N LYS A 112 17.11 16.66 -6.12
CA LYS A 112 18.38 17.34 -6.45
C LYS A 112 19.59 16.60 -5.90
N ASN A 113 19.55 16.21 -4.63
CA ASN A 113 20.72 15.69 -3.90
C ASN A 113 20.82 14.15 -3.97
N MET A 114 19.70 13.46 -4.07
CA MET A 114 19.61 12.00 -4.10
C MET A 114 18.66 11.51 -5.21
N PRO A 115 19.02 11.74 -6.49
CA PRO A 115 18.15 11.48 -7.64
C PRO A 115 17.83 10.00 -7.82
N ASN A 116 18.74 9.08 -7.46
CA ASN A 116 18.48 7.65 -7.57
C ASN A 116 17.45 7.20 -6.52
N VAL A 117 17.59 7.62 -5.25
CA VAL A 117 16.61 7.37 -4.19
C VAL A 117 15.26 7.98 -4.56
N PHE A 118 15.25 9.23 -5.03
CA PHE A 118 14.01 9.88 -5.49
C PHE A 118 13.33 9.07 -6.60
N SER A 119 14.07 8.67 -7.62
CA SER A 119 13.54 7.87 -8.72
C SER A 119 12.96 6.55 -8.22
N ARG A 120 13.68 5.85 -7.35
CA ARG A 120 13.24 4.58 -6.78
C ARG A 120 11.98 4.71 -5.94
N LEU A 121 11.88 5.75 -5.09
CA LEU A 121 10.70 6.02 -4.28
C LEU A 121 9.47 6.45 -5.10
N ASN A 122 9.68 6.88 -6.34
CA ASN A 122 8.62 7.31 -7.24
C ASN A 122 8.25 6.25 -8.30
N HIS A 123 9.05 5.18 -8.42
CA HIS A 123 8.79 4.03 -9.29
C HIS A 123 8.22 2.86 -8.48
N ASP A 124 7.40 2.03 -9.14
CA ASP A 124 6.87 0.77 -8.61
C ASP A 124 6.13 0.89 -7.25
N ILE A 125 5.50 2.06 -7.03
CA ILE A 125 4.66 2.27 -5.85
C ILE A 125 3.35 1.49 -5.90
N PHE A 126 3.05 0.85 -7.03
CA PHE A 126 1.87 0.05 -7.26
C PHE A 126 2.25 -1.40 -7.56
N SER A 127 1.56 -2.35 -6.95
CA SER A 127 1.68 -3.77 -7.26
C SER A 127 0.31 -4.40 -7.53
N LYS A 128 0.32 -5.55 -8.20
CA LYS A 128 -0.87 -6.40 -8.27
C LYS A 128 -1.08 -7.03 -6.89
N TYR A 129 -2.30 -7.01 -6.41
CA TYR A 129 -2.66 -7.78 -5.22
C TYR A 129 -3.21 -9.15 -5.64
N ASN A 130 -3.19 -10.10 -4.71
CA ASN A 130 -3.79 -11.40 -4.95
C ASN A 130 -5.32 -11.28 -4.93
N TYR A 131 -5.93 -11.35 -6.10
CA TYR A 131 -7.39 -11.28 -6.23
C TYR A 131 -8.10 -12.37 -5.42
N SER A 132 -7.50 -13.56 -5.29
CA SER A 132 -8.05 -14.64 -4.49
C SER A 132 -8.14 -14.27 -3.01
N GLU A 133 -7.19 -13.50 -2.48
CA GLU A 133 -7.26 -13.01 -1.08
C GLU A 133 -8.46 -12.07 -0.88
N LEU A 134 -8.67 -11.16 -1.80
CA LEU A 134 -9.83 -10.25 -1.74
C LEU A 134 -11.14 -11.04 -1.86
N LYS A 135 -11.21 -11.98 -2.79
CA LYS A 135 -12.37 -12.84 -3.01
C LYS A 135 -12.70 -13.69 -1.78
N ASN A 136 -11.70 -14.37 -1.20
CA ASN A 136 -11.87 -15.17 0.01
C ASN A 136 -12.35 -14.34 1.21
N LEU A 137 -11.82 -13.13 1.35
CA LEU A 137 -12.26 -12.22 2.40
C LEU A 137 -13.72 -11.81 2.22
N ILE A 138 -14.13 -11.52 1.01
CA ILE A 138 -15.50 -11.14 0.66
C ILE A 138 -16.47 -12.30 0.88
N GLU A 139 -16.11 -13.50 0.42
CA GLU A 139 -16.94 -14.71 0.57
C GLU A 139 -17.14 -15.12 2.04
N TYR A 140 -16.23 -14.72 2.93
CA TYR A 140 -16.35 -14.96 4.36
C TYR A 140 -17.45 -14.12 5.04
N TYR A 141 -17.79 -12.95 4.46
CA TYR A 141 -18.74 -12.03 5.05
C TYR A 141 -20.07 -12.01 4.32
N GLU A 142 -21.14 -12.52 4.99
CA GLU A 142 -22.47 -12.64 4.42
C GLU A 142 -23.13 -11.32 3.98
N ASN A 143 -22.75 -10.20 4.54
CA ASN A 143 -23.25 -8.87 4.19
C ASN A 143 -22.50 -8.20 3.03
N PHE A 144 -21.58 -8.89 2.39
CA PHE A 144 -20.91 -8.39 1.20
C PHE A 144 -21.71 -8.80 -0.06
N ARG A 145 -22.22 -7.81 -0.80
CA ARG A 145 -23.18 -8.04 -1.92
C ARG A 145 -22.60 -7.77 -3.30
N GLY A 146 -21.56 -6.95 -3.41
CA GLY A 146 -21.05 -6.63 -4.74
C GLY A 146 -19.59 -6.16 -4.76
N LEU A 147 -18.86 -6.69 -5.74
CA LEU A 147 -17.47 -6.33 -6.03
C LEU A 147 -17.30 -6.01 -7.51
N LEU A 148 -16.65 -4.90 -7.80
CA LEU A 148 -16.14 -4.58 -9.14
C LEU A 148 -14.67 -4.20 -9.04
N VAL A 149 -13.84 -4.87 -9.82
CA VAL A 149 -12.40 -4.59 -9.95
C VAL A 149 -12.10 -4.25 -11.39
N GLU A 150 -11.54 -3.07 -11.63
CA GLU A 150 -11.21 -2.61 -12.99
C GLU A 150 -9.72 -2.22 -13.09
N ASP A 151 -9.17 -2.31 -14.31
CA ASP A 151 -7.81 -1.84 -14.57
C ASP A 151 -7.81 -0.34 -14.82
N GLN A 152 -7.05 0.40 -14.01
CA GLN A 152 -7.01 1.86 -14.06
C GLN A 152 -6.48 2.38 -15.40
N GLN A 153 -5.50 1.70 -16.03
CA GLN A 153 -4.93 2.14 -17.30
C GLN A 153 -5.93 1.94 -18.44
N LYS A 154 -6.67 0.81 -18.42
CA LYS A 154 -7.73 0.55 -19.40
C LYS A 154 -8.85 1.58 -19.26
N VAL A 155 -9.34 1.82 -18.05
CA VAL A 155 -10.37 2.84 -17.78
C VAL A 155 -9.90 4.22 -18.19
N GLN A 156 -8.62 4.57 -18.00
CA GLN A 156 -8.06 5.84 -18.45
C GLN A 156 -8.20 6.02 -19.96
N GLN A 157 -7.95 4.98 -20.72
CA GLN A 157 -8.07 5.02 -22.19
C GLN A 157 -9.52 5.06 -22.63
N ASP A 158 -10.36 4.17 -22.11
CA ASP A 158 -11.76 4.01 -22.52
C ASP A 158 -12.62 5.25 -22.16
N GLU A 159 -12.40 5.84 -20.99
CA GLU A 159 -13.17 6.95 -20.45
C GLU A 159 -12.48 8.32 -20.62
N SER A 160 -11.28 8.36 -21.21
CA SER A 160 -10.47 9.57 -21.41
C SER A 160 -10.25 10.35 -20.11
N LEU A 161 -9.94 9.65 -19.01
CA LEU A 161 -9.70 10.28 -17.71
C LEU A 161 -8.29 10.89 -17.68
N SER A 162 -8.18 12.14 -17.24
CA SER A 162 -6.94 12.91 -17.29
C SER A 162 -6.32 13.20 -15.91
N SER A 163 -7.06 12.95 -14.83
CA SER A 163 -6.62 13.35 -13.48
C SER A 163 -7.06 12.35 -12.40
N ASN A 164 -6.32 12.33 -11.28
CA ASN A 164 -6.69 11.56 -10.09
C ASN A 164 -8.08 11.93 -9.53
N ILE A 165 -8.53 13.15 -9.80
CA ILE A 165 -9.84 13.66 -9.41
C ILE A 165 -10.93 12.94 -10.22
N GLU A 166 -10.74 12.82 -11.53
CA GLU A 166 -11.68 12.13 -12.40
C GLU A 166 -11.76 10.65 -12.11
N PHE A 167 -10.62 9.99 -11.76
CA PHE A 167 -10.62 8.62 -11.27
C PHE A 167 -11.40 8.46 -9.95
N MET A 168 -11.34 9.45 -9.07
CA MET A 168 -12.13 9.45 -7.83
C MET A 168 -13.63 9.54 -8.14
N TYR A 169 -14.04 10.46 -9.01
CA TYR A 169 -15.45 10.59 -9.42
C TYR A 169 -15.97 9.31 -10.08
N TYR A 170 -15.16 8.71 -10.96
CA TYR A 170 -15.46 7.43 -11.58
C TYR A 170 -15.67 6.31 -10.56
N ALA A 171 -14.74 6.18 -9.61
CA ALA A 171 -14.82 5.15 -8.58
C ALA A 171 -16.06 5.32 -7.68
N ILE A 172 -16.41 6.56 -7.33
CA ILE A 172 -17.64 6.92 -6.62
C ILE A 172 -18.87 6.47 -7.41
N TYR A 173 -18.94 6.83 -8.68
CA TYR A 173 -20.04 6.45 -9.55
C TYR A 173 -20.18 4.93 -9.71
N LYS A 174 -19.08 4.24 -9.97
CA LYS A 174 -19.08 2.78 -10.16
C LYS A 174 -19.47 2.02 -8.90
N SER A 175 -19.04 2.43 -7.73
CA SER A 175 -19.43 1.76 -6.48
C SER A 175 -20.94 1.88 -6.22
N PHE A 176 -21.54 3.01 -6.58
CA PHE A 176 -22.99 3.19 -6.51
C PHE A 176 -23.73 2.35 -7.58
N LYS A 177 -23.18 2.22 -8.79
CA LYS A 177 -23.78 1.37 -9.85
C LYS A 177 -23.79 -0.11 -9.49
N ILE A 178 -22.85 -0.60 -8.70
CA ILE A 178 -22.90 -1.98 -8.18
C ILE A 178 -24.12 -2.16 -7.27
N LEU A 179 -24.36 -1.20 -6.39
CA LEU A 179 -25.52 -1.20 -5.51
C LEU A 179 -26.84 -1.14 -6.31
N GLU A 180 -26.96 -0.23 -7.27
CA GLU A 180 -28.17 -0.13 -8.12
C GLU A 180 -28.47 -1.46 -8.83
N LYS A 181 -27.46 -2.09 -9.42
CA LYS A 181 -27.63 -3.39 -10.07
C LYS A 181 -28.12 -4.47 -9.10
N TYR A 182 -27.63 -4.46 -7.87
CA TYR A 182 -28.08 -5.39 -6.83
C TYR A 182 -29.51 -5.10 -6.40
N GLU A 183 -29.88 -3.82 -6.21
CA GLU A 183 -31.25 -3.40 -5.90
C GLU A 183 -32.26 -3.90 -6.97
N GLU A 184 -31.91 -3.68 -8.25
CA GLU A 184 -32.73 -4.11 -9.40
C GLU A 184 -32.87 -5.64 -9.45
N SER A 185 -31.76 -6.37 -9.27
CA SER A 185 -31.76 -7.83 -9.36
C SER A 185 -32.53 -8.52 -8.21
N ASN A 186 -32.63 -7.87 -7.06
CA ASN A 186 -33.27 -8.42 -5.85
C ASN A 186 -34.60 -7.74 -5.49
N ASN A 187 -35.05 -6.79 -6.29
CA ASN A 187 -36.26 -6.00 -6.06
C ASN A 187 -36.31 -5.37 -4.66
N ILE A 188 -35.21 -4.74 -4.26
CA ILE A 188 -35.05 -4.05 -2.98
C ILE A 188 -34.61 -2.61 -3.20
N LYS A 189 -34.76 -1.78 -2.16
CA LYS A 189 -34.22 -0.44 -2.13
C LYS A 189 -33.62 -0.19 -0.75
N TYR A 190 -32.44 0.44 -0.72
CA TYR A 190 -31.83 0.93 0.50
C TYR A 190 -32.38 2.32 0.84
N ASP A 191 -32.55 2.60 2.12
CA ASP A 191 -33.06 3.91 2.59
C ASP A 191 -31.91 4.90 2.77
N TYR A 192 -30.80 4.45 3.36
CA TYR A 192 -29.60 5.25 3.59
C TYR A 192 -28.35 4.56 3.12
N ILE A 193 -27.43 5.35 2.56
CA ILE A 193 -26.17 4.85 2.02
C ILE A 193 -25.02 5.63 2.63
N ILE A 194 -24.03 4.91 3.15
CA ILE A 194 -22.72 5.45 3.48
C ILE A 194 -21.83 5.26 2.26
N HIS A 195 -21.30 6.36 1.77
CA HIS A 195 -20.35 6.33 0.66
C HIS A 195 -18.98 6.69 1.19
N MET A 196 -18.00 5.78 1.09
CA MET A 196 -16.70 5.96 1.73
C MET A 196 -15.55 5.39 0.94
N ARG A 197 -14.39 5.95 1.17
CA ARG A 197 -13.14 5.43 0.61
C ARG A 197 -12.75 4.12 1.28
N VAL A 198 -12.26 3.16 0.49
CA VAL A 198 -11.80 1.85 0.99
C VAL A 198 -10.59 1.96 1.93
N ASP A 199 -9.80 3.03 1.81
CA ASP A 199 -8.63 3.32 2.65
C ASP A 199 -8.96 4.19 3.88
N SER A 200 -10.23 4.38 4.19
CA SER A 200 -10.71 5.05 5.40
C SER A 200 -11.18 4.03 6.43
N GLU A 201 -10.92 4.30 7.69
CA GLU A 201 -11.39 3.49 8.82
C GLU A 201 -12.56 4.21 9.52
N ILE A 202 -13.66 3.49 9.72
CA ILE A 202 -14.80 4.02 10.48
C ILE A 202 -14.50 3.84 11.96
N LEU A 203 -14.47 4.95 12.70
CA LEU A 203 -14.43 4.95 14.15
C LEU A 203 -15.74 5.55 14.64
N ILE A 204 -16.54 4.78 15.35
CA ILE A 204 -17.87 5.18 15.81
C ILE A 204 -17.85 5.39 17.31
N GLU A 205 -18.25 6.58 17.76
CA GLU A 205 -18.63 6.82 19.15
C GLU A 205 -20.16 7.02 19.18
N GLY A 206 -20.89 6.10 19.77
CA GLY A 206 -22.35 6.19 19.92
C GLY A 206 -23.17 5.34 18.94
N CYS A 207 -24.47 5.55 18.89
CA CYS A 207 -25.39 4.78 18.04
C CYS A 207 -25.56 5.45 16.66
N LEU A 208 -24.76 5.02 15.70
CA LEU A 208 -24.74 5.55 14.33
C LEU A 208 -26.12 5.46 13.65
N LYS A 209 -26.82 4.34 13.82
CA LYS A 209 -28.14 4.12 13.22
C LYS A 209 -29.13 5.21 13.55
N ASN A 210 -29.25 5.55 14.83
CA ASN A 210 -30.21 6.55 15.32
C ASN A 210 -29.92 7.96 14.79
N GLU A 211 -28.64 8.31 14.57
CA GLU A 211 -28.29 9.61 14.03
C GLU A 211 -28.51 9.69 12.51
N ILE A 212 -28.24 8.62 11.78
CA ILE A 212 -28.48 8.61 10.33
C ILE A 212 -29.95 8.71 10.00
N ILE A 213 -30.83 8.05 10.76
CA ILE A 213 -32.28 8.08 10.54
C ILE A 213 -32.88 9.51 10.72
N LYS A 214 -32.23 10.37 11.51
CA LYS A 214 -32.65 11.77 11.68
C LYS A 214 -32.30 12.67 10.50
N LEU A 215 -31.52 12.17 9.55
CA LEU A 215 -31.09 12.96 8.39
C LEU A 215 -32.28 13.31 7.50
N ARG A 216 -32.45 14.59 7.22
CA ARG A 216 -33.53 15.05 6.31
C ARG A 216 -33.21 14.60 4.86
N SER A 217 -34.26 14.43 4.08
CA SER A 217 -34.18 13.90 2.70
C SER A 217 -33.27 14.66 1.75
N ASN A 218 -33.06 15.96 1.96
CA ASN A 218 -32.18 16.82 1.14
C ASN A 218 -30.85 17.14 1.82
N ASN A 219 -30.51 16.47 2.92
CA ASN A 219 -29.26 16.70 3.62
C ASN A 219 -28.27 15.53 3.41
N ILE A 220 -26.99 15.87 3.44
CA ILE A 220 -25.89 14.90 3.42
C ILE A 220 -24.98 15.17 4.62
N TYR A 221 -24.62 14.12 5.36
CA TYR A 221 -23.56 14.21 6.34
C TYR A 221 -22.20 14.16 5.62
N ASP A 222 -21.44 15.23 5.73
CA ASP A 222 -20.03 15.26 5.34
C ASP A 222 -19.20 14.74 6.52
N LEU A 223 -18.69 13.55 6.37
CA LEU A 223 -17.85 12.91 7.36
C LEU A 223 -16.42 13.45 7.21
N LYS A 224 -16.19 14.65 7.75
CA LYS A 224 -14.88 15.33 7.66
C LYS A 224 -13.76 14.45 8.19
N THR A 225 -12.76 14.29 7.36
CA THR A 225 -11.48 13.83 7.85
C THR A 225 -10.71 14.95 8.53
N LEU A 226 -9.85 14.63 9.50
CA LEU A 226 -9.00 15.58 10.22
C LEU A 226 -8.11 16.47 9.30
N ALA A 227 -8.06 16.20 8.02
CA ALA A 227 -7.15 16.84 7.05
C ALA A 227 -7.83 17.84 6.10
N GLY A 228 -9.11 18.13 6.23
CA GLY A 228 -9.76 19.11 5.35
C GLY A 228 -11.21 18.79 5.01
N ASN A 229 -11.83 19.58 4.15
CA ASN A 229 -13.21 19.42 3.68
C ASN A 229 -13.36 18.07 2.95
N GLY A 230 -13.90 17.07 3.67
CA GLY A 230 -13.79 15.68 3.27
C GLY A 230 -14.98 15.15 2.51
N VAL A 231 -15.26 15.68 1.33
CA VAL A 231 -16.38 15.19 0.49
C VAL A 231 -16.19 13.73 0.00
N GLY A 232 -15.10 13.07 0.38
CA GLY A 232 -14.84 11.68 0.02
C GLY A 232 -15.57 10.62 0.85
N ASN A 233 -16.14 11.00 2.01
CA ASN A 233 -16.88 10.10 2.89
C ASN A 233 -18.17 10.80 3.31
N VAL A 234 -19.29 10.29 2.89
CA VAL A 234 -20.58 10.93 3.07
C VAL A 234 -21.66 9.91 3.46
N VAL A 235 -22.70 10.40 4.14
CA VAL A 235 -23.91 9.63 4.43
C VAL A 235 -25.12 10.43 3.99
N GLY A 236 -26.02 9.79 3.28
CA GLY A 236 -27.27 10.42 2.81
C GLY A 236 -28.37 9.39 2.55
N SER A 237 -29.57 9.90 2.30
CA SER A 237 -30.62 9.08 1.72
C SER A 237 -30.19 8.53 0.36
N ARG A 238 -30.82 7.47 -0.09
CA ARG A 238 -30.50 6.85 -1.38
C ARG A 238 -30.52 7.85 -2.54
N ASN A 239 -31.48 8.77 -2.55
CA ASN A 239 -31.62 9.78 -3.61
C ASN A 239 -30.47 10.80 -3.57
N VAL A 240 -30.10 11.26 -2.37
CA VAL A 240 -28.96 12.18 -2.18
C VAL A 240 -27.67 11.55 -2.65
N ILE A 241 -27.43 10.28 -2.33
CA ILE A 241 -26.23 9.58 -2.75
C ILE A 241 -26.23 9.29 -4.27
N ASN A 242 -27.40 9.07 -4.88
CA ASN A 242 -27.51 9.01 -6.34
C ASN A 242 -27.03 10.31 -6.99
N ILE A 243 -27.51 11.46 -6.50
CA ILE A 243 -27.10 12.78 -6.99
C ILE A 243 -25.59 12.98 -6.76
N TYR A 244 -25.11 12.67 -5.56
CA TYR A 244 -23.69 12.76 -5.23
C TYR A 244 -22.82 11.94 -6.21
N SER A 245 -23.21 10.69 -6.46
CA SER A 245 -22.48 9.78 -7.35
C SER A 245 -22.56 10.19 -8.83
N SER A 246 -23.63 10.87 -9.23
CA SER A 246 -23.87 11.28 -10.62
C SER A 246 -22.94 12.41 -11.10
N LEU A 247 -22.19 13.06 -10.21
CA LEU A 247 -21.20 14.09 -10.61
C LEU A 247 -20.25 13.57 -11.71
N TYR A 248 -19.87 12.32 -11.69
CA TYR A 248 -19.02 11.72 -12.71
C TYR A 248 -19.62 11.89 -14.13
N VAL A 249 -20.89 11.54 -14.29
CA VAL A 249 -21.60 11.61 -15.59
C VAL A 249 -21.72 13.07 -16.05
N HIS A 250 -21.98 13.96 -15.13
CA HIS A 250 -22.20 15.39 -15.42
C HIS A 250 -20.94 16.24 -15.39
N ARG A 251 -19.77 15.66 -15.08
CA ARG A 251 -18.52 16.39 -14.85
C ARG A 251 -18.09 17.32 -15.99
N LYS A 252 -18.25 16.88 -17.23
CA LYS A 252 -17.87 17.69 -18.42
C LYS A 252 -18.79 18.89 -18.58
N PHE A 253 -20.09 18.67 -18.46
CA PHE A 253 -21.10 19.72 -18.53
C PHE A 253 -20.91 20.74 -17.40
N TYR A 254 -20.78 20.26 -16.19
CA TYR A 254 -20.63 21.09 -15.01
C TYR A 254 -19.32 21.90 -15.01
N LYS A 255 -18.23 21.31 -15.49
CA LYS A 255 -16.95 22.00 -15.66
C LYS A 255 -17.03 23.17 -16.66
N ASN A 256 -17.84 23.05 -17.68
CA ASN A 256 -18.02 24.08 -18.68
C ASN A 256 -18.93 25.23 -18.21
N LEU A 257 -19.91 24.92 -17.36
CA LEU A 257 -20.91 25.91 -16.92
C LEU A 257 -20.44 26.81 -15.77
N MET A 258 -19.72 26.28 -14.82
CA MET A 258 -19.62 26.94 -13.52
C MET A 258 -18.22 27.35 -13.11
N ILE A 259 -17.13 26.88 -13.82
CA ILE A 259 -15.98 26.75 -12.98
C ILE A 259 -14.66 26.79 -13.70
N ALA A 260 -14.50 27.75 -14.49
CA ALA A 260 -13.23 28.00 -15.12
C ALA A 260 -12.00 27.96 -14.16
N ASN A 261 -12.19 28.00 -12.84
CA ASN A 261 -11.09 28.26 -11.92
C ASN A 261 -10.95 27.31 -10.71
N THR A 262 -11.85 26.32 -10.46
CA THR A 262 -11.62 25.46 -9.30
C THR A 262 -10.89 24.18 -9.66
N LYS A 263 -9.70 24.00 -9.05
CA LYS A 263 -8.90 22.78 -9.11
C LYS A 263 -9.14 21.86 -7.93
N ASP A 264 -9.98 22.28 -6.97
CA ASP A 264 -10.26 21.51 -5.76
C ASP A 264 -11.45 20.55 -6.00
N PRO A 265 -11.22 19.23 -5.91
CA PRO A 265 -12.28 18.25 -6.08
C PRO A 265 -13.39 18.37 -5.03
N HIS A 266 -13.06 18.82 -3.84
CA HIS A 266 -14.02 19.00 -2.76
C HIS A 266 -14.97 20.14 -3.02
N GLU A 267 -14.47 21.24 -3.57
CA GLU A 267 -15.28 22.38 -3.99
C GLU A 267 -16.23 22.01 -5.13
N MET A 268 -15.80 21.14 -6.06
CA MET A 268 -16.66 20.63 -7.13
C MET A 268 -17.85 19.85 -6.58
N PHE A 269 -17.66 18.92 -5.64
CA PHE A 269 -18.75 18.20 -5.03
C PHE A 269 -19.69 19.12 -4.26
N PHE A 270 -19.13 20.04 -3.48
CA PHE A 270 -19.94 20.99 -2.70
C PHE A 270 -20.83 21.82 -3.61
N LYS A 271 -20.30 22.37 -4.69
CA LYS A 271 -21.06 23.14 -5.67
C LYS A 271 -22.10 22.29 -6.40
N TRP A 272 -21.74 21.03 -6.76
CA TRP A 272 -22.67 20.09 -7.36
C TRP A 272 -23.85 19.78 -6.47
N LEU A 273 -23.61 19.49 -5.21
CA LEU A 273 -24.64 19.24 -4.23
C LEU A 273 -25.53 20.47 -4.00
N SER A 274 -24.92 21.64 -3.84
CA SER A 274 -25.66 22.91 -3.66
C SER A 274 -26.51 23.25 -4.88
N PHE A 275 -26.01 23.01 -6.10
CA PHE A 275 -26.76 23.20 -7.34
C PHE A 275 -28.02 22.30 -7.39
N ASN A 276 -27.95 21.12 -6.81
CA ASN A 276 -29.07 20.18 -6.72
C ASN A 276 -29.90 20.34 -5.44
N GLY A 277 -29.74 21.43 -4.69
CA GLY A 277 -30.52 21.72 -3.48
C GLY A 277 -30.17 20.81 -2.30
N ILE A 278 -28.98 20.19 -2.29
CA ILE A 278 -28.51 19.33 -1.21
C ILE A 278 -27.58 20.13 -0.31
N TYR A 279 -27.84 20.06 0.99
CA TYR A 279 -27.09 20.77 2.01
C TYR A 279 -26.19 19.84 2.80
N SER A 280 -24.90 20.17 2.83
CA SER A 280 -23.94 19.47 3.66
C SER A 280 -24.05 19.92 5.11
N ILE A 281 -24.24 18.98 6.01
CA ILE A 281 -24.32 19.23 7.44
C ILE A 281 -23.30 18.39 8.21
N LYS A 282 -22.87 18.90 9.36
CA LYS A 282 -22.02 18.13 10.25
C LYS A 282 -22.88 17.15 11.06
N PRO A 283 -22.46 15.88 11.18
CA PRO A 283 -23.14 14.96 12.08
C PRO A 283 -22.94 15.37 13.54
N ASN A 284 -23.96 15.10 14.38
CA ASN A 284 -23.87 15.28 15.84
C ASN A 284 -23.14 14.11 16.54
N PHE A 285 -22.60 13.17 15.79
CA PHE A 285 -21.84 12.04 16.29
C PHE A 285 -20.39 12.15 15.78
N LYS A 286 -19.46 11.61 16.56
CA LYS A 286 -18.08 11.55 16.15
C LYS A 286 -17.87 10.32 15.28
N ILE A 287 -17.67 10.54 13.97
CA ILE A 287 -17.03 9.56 13.11
C ILE A 287 -15.64 10.08 12.85
N GLU A 288 -14.65 9.45 13.43
CA GLU A 288 -13.27 9.73 13.11
C GLU A 288 -12.86 8.88 11.92
N HIS A 289 -12.68 9.52 10.77
CA HIS A 289 -12.03 8.89 9.64
C HIS A 289 -10.53 9.05 9.79
N ARG A 290 -9.87 7.98 10.13
CA ARG A 290 -8.43 7.89 9.98
C ARG A 290 -8.16 7.36 8.59
N TYR A 291 -7.68 8.23 7.70
CA TYR A 291 -6.97 7.69 6.55
C TYR A 291 -5.88 6.77 7.09
N THR A 292 -5.77 5.57 6.54
CA THR A 292 -4.59 4.73 6.72
C THR A 292 -3.42 5.48 6.06
N LYS A 293 -2.97 6.54 6.75
CA LYS A 293 -1.76 7.25 6.35
C LYS A 293 -0.60 6.28 6.50
N ALA A 294 0.45 6.53 5.78
CA ALA A 294 1.76 5.90 5.70
C ALA A 294 2.30 5.15 6.93
N GLN A 295 1.65 5.26 8.05
CA GLN A 295 2.07 4.62 9.30
C GLN A 295 1.58 3.18 9.41
N ASN A 296 0.53 2.79 8.69
CA ASN A 296 -0.07 1.45 8.82
C ASN A 296 -0.02 0.70 7.48
N GLY A 297 0.95 -0.21 7.37
CA GLY A 297 1.01 -1.20 6.30
C GLY A 297 1.59 -0.73 4.96
N TYR A 298 2.01 0.52 4.81
CA TYR A 298 2.80 0.91 3.64
C TYR A 298 4.19 0.29 3.71
N ILE A 299 4.61 -0.28 2.59
CA ILE A 299 5.92 -0.90 2.43
C ILE A 299 6.70 -0.07 1.42
N MET A 300 7.74 0.59 1.90
CA MET A 300 8.66 1.35 1.05
C MET A 300 9.48 0.36 0.20
N PRO A 301 9.73 0.65 -1.08
CA PRO A 301 10.63 -0.15 -1.90
C PRO A 301 12.04 -0.16 -1.29
N ASP A 302 12.79 -1.25 -1.52
CA ASP A 302 14.21 -1.29 -1.16
C ASP A 302 14.96 -0.22 -1.96
N ILE A 303 15.64 0.65 -1.22
CA ILE A 303 16.43 1.77 -1.76
C ILE A 303 17.93 1.59 -1.55
N SER A 304 18.36 0.44 -1.04
CA SER A 304 19.75 0.24 -0.60
C SER A 304 20.77 0.53 -1.68
N LYS A 305 20.50 0.09 -2.91
CA LYS A 305 21.35 0.32 -4.05
C LYS A 305 21.40 1.79 -4.43
N GLU A 306 20.25 2.40 -4.57
CA GLU A 306 20.07 3.78 -5.00
C GLU A 306 20.68 4.75 -3.98
N LEU A 307 20.48 4.46 -2.68
CA LEU A 307 21.10 5.20 -1.60
C LEU A 307 22.63 5.12 -1.65
N TYR A 308 23.17 3.93 -1.87
CA TYR A 308 24.62 3.74 -1.99
C TYR A 308 25.20 4.59 -3.14
N LEU A 309 24.53 4.61 -4.29
CA LEU A 309 24.95 5.41 -5.45
C LEU A 309 24.91 6.91 -5.18
N ASP A 310 23.81 7.38 -4.57
CA ASP A 310 23.69 8.79 -4.23
C ASP A 310 24.74 9.22 -3.21
N LEU A 311 25.01 8.38 -2.21
CA LEU A 311 26.07 8.65 -1.22
C LEU A 311 27.46 8.70 -1.86
N LEU A 312 27.76 7.86 -2.87
CA LEU A 312 29.02 7.96 -3.61
C LEU A 312 29.17 9.30 -4.32
N ASN A 313 28.08 9.81 -4.94
CA ASN A 313 28.09 11.10 -5.62
C ASN A 313 28.17 12.30 -4.64
N LEU A 314 27.76 12.09 -3.40
CA LEU A 314 27.79 13.11 -2.36
C LEU A 314 29.13 13.18 -1.60
N ARG A 315 30.03 12.19 -1.75
CA ARG A 315 31.36 12.17 -1.11
C ARG A 315 32.22 13.38 -1.45
N ASP A 316 32.08 13.90 -2.64
CA ASP A 316 32.84 15.07 -3.09
C ASP A 316 32.25 16.40 -2.56
N LYS A 317 31.01 16.35 -2.06
CA LYS A 317 30.26 17.54 -1.61
C LYS A 317 30.16 17.66 -0.09
N PHE A 318 30.21 16.55 0.63
CA PHE A 318 29.96 16.47 2.05
C PHE A 318 31.02 15.66 2.78
N ASP A 319 31.34 16.09 3.99
CA ASP A 319 32.23 15.37 4.88
C ASP A 319 31.62 14.05 5.39
N THR A 320 32.44 13.20 5.98
CA THR A 320 32.04 11.87 6.47
C THR A 320 30.95 11.96 7.52
N LYS A 321 31.02 12.94 8.43
CA LYS A 321 30.00 13.15 9.47
C LYS A 321 28.61 13.41 8.89
N LYS A 322 28.56 14.16 7.80
CA LYS A 322 27.32 14.49 7.12
C LYS A 322 26.77 13.31 6.36
N LEU A 323 27.62 12.54 5.70
CA LEU A 323 27.23 11.27 5.04
C LEU A 323 26.68 10.25 6.05
N ASP A 324 27.29 10.16 7.23
CA ASP A 324 26.80 9.28 8.31
C ASP A 324 25.40 9.68 8.79
N LYS A 325 25.05 10.98 8.80
CA LYS A 325 23.69 11.43 9.12
C LYS A 325 22.66 10.95 8.07
N PHE A 326 23.01 10.97 6.78
CA PHE A 326 22.13 10.42 5.73
C PHE A 326 21.93 8.92 5.92
N ILE A 327 23.03 8.17 6.16
CA ILE A 327 22.97 6.73 6.40
C ILE A 327 22.08 6.43 7.61
N TYR A 328 22.31 7.12 8.73
CA TYR A 328 21.53 6.94 9.95
C TYR A 328 20.05 7.22 9.75
N PHE A 329 19.71 8.33 9.09
CA PHE A 329 18.34 8.68 8.76
C PHE A 329 17.67 7.58 7.94
N PHE A 330 18.28 7.15 6.84
CA PHE A 330 17.70 6.09 5.99
C PHE A 330 17.70 4.72 6.67
N GLN A 331 18.62 4.41 7.56
CA GLN A 331 18.55 3.21 8.40
C GLN A 331 17.28 3.19 9.26
N LYS A 332 16.93 4.31 9.89
CA LYS A 332 15.68 4.42 10.65
C LYS A 332 14.45 4.32 9.76
N VAL A 333 14.43 5.03 8.65
CA VAL A 333 13.30 5.00 7.70
C VAL A 333 13.09 3.58 7.16
N THR A 334 14.13 2.91 6.69
CA THR A 334 14.04 1.55 6.14
C THR A 334 13.70 0.51 7.21
N LYS A 335 14.18 0.70 8.45
CA LYS A 335 13.79 -0.16 9.59
C LYS A 335 12.28 -0.12 9.85
N LYS A 336 11.64 1.04 9.63
CA LYS A 336 10.20 1.22 9.88
C LYS A 336 9.34 0.80 8.69
N TYR A 337 9.77 1.08 7.47
CA TYR A 337 8.90 0.99 6.29
C TYR A 337 9.32 -0.05 5.25
N CYS A 338 10.55 -0.60 5.31
CA CYS A 338 10.99 -1.63 4.36
C CYS A 338 10.87 -3.03 4.96
N LYS A 339 10.59 -4.01 4.09
CA LYS A 339 10.73 -5.43 4.46
C LYS A 339 12.18 -5.79 4.74
N GLU A 340 13.09 -5.29 3.90
CA GLU A 340 14.53 -5.48 4.03
C GLU A 340 15.15 -4.21 4.61
N LYS A 341 15.91 -4.35 5.71
CA LYS A 341 16.62 -3.25 6.34
C LYS A 341 17.91 -2.96 5.58
N LEU A 342 18.40 -1.73 5.63
CA LEU A 342 19.73 -1.40 5.05
C LEU A 342 20.85 -2.29 5.61
N THR A 343 20.76 -2.67 6.88
CA THR A 343 21.69 -3.60 7.52
C THR A 343 21.66 -5.02 6.94
N ASP A 344 20.63 -5.37 6.18
CA ASP A 344 20.50 -6.65 5.50
C ASP A 344 20.99 -6.58 4.05
N SER A 345 21.33 -5.39 3.57
CA SER A 345 21.83 -5.14 2.23
C SER A 345 23.33 -5.34 2.12
N VAL A 346 23.77 -5.93 1.02
CA VAL A 346 25.21 -6.10 0.69
C VAL A 346 25.96 -4.77 0.50
N TYR A 347 25.23 -3.68 0.29
CA TYR A 347 25.82 -2.34 0.15
C TYR A 347 26.21 -1.73 1.49
N PHE A 348 25.55 -2.11 2.58
CA PHE A 348 25.71 -1.49 3.90
C PHE A 348 26.11 -2.47 5.01
N SER A 349 26.24 -3.76 4.71
CA SER A 349 26.56 -4.79 5.72
C SER A 349 27.52 -5.84 5.17
N ALA A 350 28.65 -5.98 5.85
CA ALA A 350 29.60 -7.07 5.58
C ALA A 350 29.01 -8.44 5.93
N LYS A 351 28.15 -8.53 6.97
CA LYS A 351 27.42 -9.75 7.33
C LYS A 351 26.56 -10.23 6.16
N SER A 352 25.81 -9.31 5.55
CA SER A 352 24.96 -9.63 4.41
C SER A 352 25.78 -10.07 3.19
N ARG A 353 26.92 -9.47 2.95
CA ARG A 353 27.85 -9.97 1.90
C ARG A 353 28.32 -11.39 2.16
N ILE A 354 28.71 -11.71 3.42
CA ILE A 354 29.15 -13.06 3.78
C ILE A 354 27.99 -14.06 3.71
N LYS A 355 26.81 -13.69 4.13
CA LYS A 355 25.60 -14.53 4.00
C LYS A 355 25.24 -14.82 2.54
N ASN A 356 25.48 -13.88 1.63
CA ASN A 356 25.29 -14.06 0.20
C ASN A 356 26.48 -14.79 -0.49
N HIS A 357 27.56 -15.09 0.23
CA HIS A 357 28.67 -15.85 -0.31
C HIS A 357 28.27 -17.31 -0.53
N LEU A 358 28.72 -17.90 -1.65
CA LEU A 358 28.36 -19.28 -2.04
C LEU A 358 28.58 -20.30 -0.91
N ALA A 359 29.69 -20.15 -0.18
CA ALA A 359 29.98 -21.03 0.96
C ALA A 359 28.90 -20.97 2.05
N TYR A 360 28.43 -19.77 2.40
CA TYR A 360 27.37 -19.64 3.41
C TYR A 360 26.05 -20.24 2.92
N GLN A 361 25.68 -19.97 1.67
CA GLN A 361 24.43 -20.46 1.06
C GLN A 361 24.44 -22.00 0.95
N PHE A 362 25.57 -22.60 0.55
CA PHE A 362 25.71 -24.05 0.51
C PHE A 362 25.60 -24.67 1.89
N GLY A 363 26.29 -24.11 2.90
CA GLY A 363 26.20 -24.63 4.26
C GLY A 363 24.80 -24.51 4.84
N LEU A 364 24.10 -23.42 4.55
CA LEU A 364 22.71 -23.23 4.96
C LEU A 364 21.80 -24.29 4.32
N THR A 365 21.93 -24.52 3.03
CA THR A 365 21.20 -25.57 2.29
C THR A 365 21.49 -26.96 2.88
N MET A 366 22.76 -27.28 3.14
CA MET A 366 23.13 -28.55 3.75
C MET A 366 22.47 -28.76 5.12
N ILE A 367 22.47 -27.73 5.98
CA ILE A 367 21.84 -27.80 7.31
C ILE A 367 20.32 -27.96 7.21
N GLN A 368 19.68 -27.20 6.32
CA GLN A 368 18.22 -27.24 6.17
C GLN A 368 17.72 -28.59 5.65
N TYR A 369 18.39 -29.12 4.62
CA TYR A 369 17.97 -30.34 3.93
C TYR A 369 18.53 -31.63 4.55
N SER A 370 19.45 -31.56 5.52
CA SER A 370 19.93 -32.75 6.26
C SER A 370 19.03 -33.20 7.41
N ARG A 371 17.87 -32.57 7.61
CA ARG A 371 16.98 -32.87 8.75
C ARG A 371 16.13 -34.12 8.58
N ASN A 372 15.89 -34.58 7.36
CA ASN A 372 15.09 -35.76 7.06
C ASN A 372 15.58 -36.45 5.76
N ILE A 373 15.18 -37.70 5.56
CA ILE A 373 15.60 -38.52 4.41
C ILE A 373 15.21 -37.87 3.07
N LEU A 374 13.98 -37.34 2.97
CA LEU A 374 13.50 -36.69 1.77
C LEU A 374 14.33 -35.44 1.42
N GLY A 375 14.79 -34.72 2.46
CA GLY A 375 15.69 -33.59 2.31
C GLY A 375 17.04 -34.01 1.73
N TYR A 376 17.61 -35.11 2.17
CA TYR A 376 18.86 -35.63 1.59
C TYR A 376 18.76 -35.94 0.10
N VAL A 377 17.65 -36.52 -0.36
CA VAL A 377 17.39 -36.79 -1.78
C VAL A 377 17.26 -35.49 -2.59
N LYS A 378 16.61 -34.47 -2.06
CA LYS A 378 16.42 -33.17 -2.72
C LYS A 378 17.67 -32.27 -2.68
N MET A 379 18.56 -32.48 -1.72
CA MET A 379 19.71 -31.60 -1.47
C MET A 379 20.59 -31.34 -2.70
N PRO A 380 21.00 -32.34 -3.51
CA PRO A 380 21.80 -32.09 -4.70
C PRO A 380 21.16 -31.11 -5.70
N PHE A 381 19.84 -31.26 -5.93
CA PHE A 381 19.09 -30.38 -6.83
C PHE A 381 19.01 -28.94 -6.30
N ILE A 382 18.78 -28.79 -5.01
CA ILE A 382 18.73 -27.47 -4.38
C ILE A 382 20.11 -26.82 -4.34
N LEU A 383 21.17 -27.57 -4.09
CA LEU A 383 22.55 -27.05 -4.18
C LEU A 383 22.90 -26.58 -5.59
N PHE A 384 22.48 -27.33 -6.63
CA PHE A 384 22.66 -26.93 -8.02
C PHE A 384 21.89 -25.63 -8.32
N GLU A 385 20.64 -25.53 -7.88
CA GLU A 385 19.84 -24.31 -8.06
C GLU A 385 20.44 -23.11 -7.31
N THR A 386 20.93 -23.32 -6.08
CA THR A 386 21.66 -22.30 -5.29
C THR A 386 22.90 -21.81 -6.04
N PHE A 387 23.65 -22.73 -6.65
CA PHE A 387 24.82 -22.39 -7.46
C PHE A 387 24.43 -21.57 -8.69
N ARG A 388 23.39 -21.98 -9.42
CA ARG A 388 22.88 -21.28 -10.59
C ARG A 388 22.45 -19.85 -10.25
N GLN A 389 21.70 -19.66 -9.18
CA GLN A 389 21.27 -18.36 -8.69
C GLN A 389 22.47 -17.48 -8.29
N TYR A 390 23.47 -18.06 -7.63
CA TYR A 390 24.70 -17.35 -7.29
C TYR A 390 25.46 -16.88 -8.55
N GLN A 391 25.59 -17.73 -9.57
CA GLN A 391 26.25 -17.36 -10.83
C GLN A 391 25.50 -16.25 -11.57
N ASN A 392 24.17 -16.30 -11.62
CA ASN A 392 23.37 -15.26 -12.23
C ASN A 392 23.56 -13.90 -11.52
N LYS A 393 23.48 -13.87 -10.19
CA LYS A 393 23.74 -12.65 -9.40
C LYS A 393 25.16 -12.13 -9.61
N LYS A 394 26.13 -13.03 -9.73
CA LYS A 394 27.52 -12.67 -9.99
C LYS A 394 27.70 -12.06 -11.38
N LYS A 395 27.05 -12.64 -12.39
CA LYS A 395 27.06 -12.13 -13.77
C LYS A 395 26.44 -10.74 -13.83
N GLU A 396 25.23 -10.55 -13.26
CA GLU A 396 24.57 -9.25 -13.16
C GLU A 396 25.44 -8.20 -12.45
N TYR A 397 26.17 -8.59 -11.41
CA TYR A 397 27.06 -7.68 -10.69
C TYR A 397 28.23 -7.22 -11.58
N TYR A 398 28.85 -8.11 -12.35
CA TYR A 398 29.94 -7.74 -13.24
C TYR A 398 29.47 -6.94 -14.46
N GLU A 399 28.31 -7.24 -15.02
CA GLU A 399 27.70 -6.44 -16.08
C GLU A 399 27.47 -5.01 -15.61
N ARG A 400 26.92 -4.81 -14.41
CA ARG A 400 26.74 -3.48 -13.81
C ARG A 400 28.06 -2.73 -13.58
N ILE A 401 29.11 -3.41 -13.15
CA ILE A 401 30.42 -2.78 -12.97
C ILE A 401 31.03 -2.38 -14.33
N SER A 402 30.85 -3.19 -15.38
CA SER A 402 31.34 -2.86 -16.72
C SER A 402 30.64 -1.63 -17.30
N GLU A 403 29.34 -1.47 -17.02
CA GLU A 403 28.56 -0.29 -17.41
C GLU A 403 28.96 0.96 -16.61
N ASN A 404 29.21 0.80 -15.31
CA ASN A 404 29.60 1.89 -14.44
C ASN A 404 30.48 1.40 -13.28
N PRO A 405 31.80 1.69 -13.29
CA PRO A 405 32.75 1.27 -12.25
C PRO A 405 32.40 1.74 -10.82
N LYS A 406 31.54 2.76 -10.67
CA LYS A 406 31.07 3.23 -9.34
C LYS A 406 30.23 2.18 -8.61
N PHE A 407 29.75 1.13 -9.29
CA PHE A 407 29.01 0.04 -8.65
C PHE A 407 29.88 -0.97 -7.88
N ILE A 408 31.20 -0.78 -7.85
CA ILE A 408 32.10 -1.63 -7.06
C ILE A 408 31.73 -1.51 -5.58
N LEU A 409 31.41 -2.65 -4.97
CA LEU A 409 31.12 -2.70 -3.53
C LEU A 409 32.37 -2.32 -2.71
N PRO A 410 32.21 -1.66 -1.55
CA PRO A 410 33.31 -1.36 -0.64
C PRO A 410 34.09 -2.61 -0.27
N LYS A 411 35.37 -2.48 0.08
CA LYS A 411 36.13 -3.61 0.65
C LYS A 411 35.45 -4.07 1.94
N ILE A 412 35.44 -5.40 2.20
CA ILE A 412 34.74 -5.96 3.38
C ILE A 412 35.21 -5.29 4.68
N LYS A 413 36.47 -4.88 4.75
CA LYS A 413 37.05 -4.19 5.92
C LYS A 413 36.51 -2.78 6.17
N GLU A 414 35.88 -2.17 5.18
CA GLU A 414 35.34 -0.80 5.22
C GLU A 414 33.94 -0.72 5.81
N TYR A 415 33.29 -1.87 6.06
CA TYR A 415 31.97 -1.88 6.66
C TYR A 415 32.02 -1.79 8.18
N ALA A 416 31.05 -1.07 8.76
CA ALA A 416 30.96 -0.88 10.19
C ALA A 416 30.82 -2.21 10.98
N ASP A 417 30.15 -3.21 10.40
CA ASP A 417 29.92 -4.53 10.98
C ASP A 417 30.99 -5.57 10.61
N TYR A 418 32.17 -5.15 10.17
CA TYR A 418 33.25 -6.03 9.72
C TYR A 418 33.64 -7.10 10.75
N GLN A 419 33.84 -6.69 12.02
CA GLN A 419 34.27 -7.62 13.08
C GLN A 419 33.25 -8.73 13.33
N GLU A 420 31.97 -8.39 13.29
CA GLU A 420 30.88 -9.36 13.44
C GLU A 420 30.75 -10.24 12.19
N ALA A 421 31.00 -9.67 11.02
CA ALA A 421 30.96 -10.39 9.76
C ALA A 421 32.06 -11.47 9.66
N ILE A 422 33.27 -11.20 10.16
CA ILE A 422 34.33 -12.21 10.19
C ILE A 422 33.97 -13.43 11.05
N LYS A 423 33.28 -13.22 12.18
CA LYS A 423 32.78 -14.32 13.02
C LYS A 423 31.83 -15.25 12.25
N LEU A 424 31.09 -14.75 11.26
CA LEU A 424 30.24 -15.60 10.43
C LEU A 424 31.04 -16.57 9.54
N LYS A 425 32.27 -16.23 9.15
CA LYS A 425 33.16 -17.15 8.40
C LYS A 425 33.61 -18.32 9.26
N GLU A 426 33.66 -18.14 10.59
CA GLU A 426 33.99 -19.18 11.54
C GLU A 426 32.78 -20.06 11.90
N SER A 427 31.58 -19.64 11.50
CA SER A 427 30.35 -20.40 11.77
C SER A 427 30.37 -21.76 11.08
N ILE A 428 29.72 -22.75 11.71
CA ILE A 428 29.55 -24.09 11.14
C ILE A 428 28.91 -24.02 9.73
N THR A 429 27.96 -23.11 9.54
CA THR A 429 27.27 -22.90 8.25
C THR A 429 28.27 -22.54 7.15
N TYR A 430 29.15 -21.57 7.38
CA TYR A 430 30.12 -21.14 6.38
C TYR A 430 31.16 -22.21 6.12
N ARG A 431 31.67 -22.85 7.19
CA ARG A 431 32.71 -23.90 7.10
C ARG A 431 32.20 -25.15 6.39
N LEU A 432 30.94 -25.58 6.60
CA LEU A 432 30.33 -26.69 5.86
C LEU A 432 30.25 -26.41 4.36
N GLY A 433 29.82 -25.21 3.97
CA GLY A 433 29.80 -24.86 2.55
C GLY A 433 31.19 -24.72 1.92
N GLN A 434 32.19 -24.24 2.67
CA GLN A 434 33.58 -24.24 2.23
C GLN A 434 34.07 -25.66 1.99
N ALA A 435 33.76 -26.59 2.92
CA ALA A 435 34.13 -27.99 2.79
C ALA A 435 33.50 -28.62 1.54
N LEU A 436 32.24 -28.32 1.25
CA LEU A 436 31.58 -28.78 0.01
C LEU A 436 32.25 -28.21 -1.25
N ILE A 437 32.57 -26.92 -1.28
CA ILE A 437 33.26 -26.27 -2.42
C ILE A 437 34.63 -26.92 -2.64
N GLN A 438 35.35 -27.19 -1.57
CA GLN A 438 36.65 -27.83 -1.64
C GLN A 438 36.58 -29.30 -2.11
N ALA A 439 35.55 -30.03 -1.64
CA ALA A 439 35.27 -31.39 -2.06
C ALA A 439 34.99 -31.47 -3.58
N ASN A 440 34.16 -30.52 -4.06
CA ASN A 440 33.87 -30.46 -5.49
C ASN A 440 35.09 -30.10 -6.36
N LYS A 441 36.00 -29.22 -5.89
CA LYS A 441 37.23 -28.92 -6.57
C LYS A 441 38.16 -30.14 -6.67
N ASN A 442 38.14 -30.99 -5.65
CA ASN A 442 39.04 -32.14 -5.52
C ASN A 442 38.32 -33.48 -5.75
N TRP A 443 37.25 -33.47 -6.54
CA TRP A 443 36.41 -34.65 -6.70
C TRP A 443 37.15 -35.90 -7.18
N TYR A 444 38.15 -35.77 -8.06
CA TYR A 444 39.00 -36.86 -8.52
C TYR A 444 39.88 -37.47 -7.41
N GLY A 445 40.31 -36.68 -6.42
CA GLY A 445 41.15 -37.08 -5.30
C GLY A 445 40.40 -37.51 -4.04
N GLY A 446 39.16 -38.00 -4.18
CA GLY A 446 38.34 -38.44 -3.02
C GLY A 446 37.80 -37.28 -2.19
N GLY A 447 37.61 -36.10 -2.79
CA GLY A 447 37.13 -34.91 -2.07
C GLY A 447 35.83 -35.12 -1.32
N TYR A 448 34.89 -35.89 -1.88
CA TYR A 448 33.62 -36.18 -1.20
C TYR A 448 33.76 -37.13 0.01
N ILE A 449 34.74 -38.03 -0.02
CA ILE A 449 35.09 -38.88 1.14
C ILE A 449 35.64 -37.99 2.26
N LYS A 450 36.58 -37.10 1.93
CA LYS A 450 37.11 -36.12 2.89
C LYS A 450 36.01 -35.21 3.45
N LEU A 451 34.99 -34.85 2.67
CA LEU A 451 33.85 -34.07 3.11
C LEU A 451 33.08 -34.76 4.23
N LEU A 452 32.88 -36.09 4.16
CA LEU A 452 32.18 -36.83 5.22
C LEU A 452 32.92 -36.76 6.55
N PHE A 453 34.27 -36.87 6.51
CA PHE A 453 35.07 -36.72 7.74
C PHE A 453 35.04 -35.30 8.27
N GLU A 454 35.10 -34.31 7.39
CA GLU A 454 35.03 -32.90 7.77
C GLU A 454 33.66 -32.53 8.39
N ILE A 455 32.54 -33.02 7.85
CA ILE A 455 31.22 -32.86 8.42
C ILE A 455 31.13 -33.45 9.86
N ARG A 456 31.73 -34.67 10.05
CA ARG A 456 31.76 -35.27 11.36
C ARG A 456 32.57 -34.45 12.38
N ARG A 457 33.72 -33.93 11.94
CA ARG A 457 34.60 -33.09 12.74
C ARG A 457 33.88 -31.79 13.14
N LEU A 458 33.28 -31.09 12.18
CA LEU A 458 32.57 -29.84 12.41
C LEU A 458 31.36 -30.02 13.33
N LYS A 459 30.64 -31.15 13.21
CA LYS A 459 29.54 -31.48 14.14
C LYS A 459 30.06 -31.67 15.55
N LYS A 460 31.15 -32.42 15.75
CA LYS A 460 31.75 -32.61 17.06
C LYS A 460 32.18 -31.28 17.70
N GLU A 461 32.96 -30.48 16.98
CA GLU A 461 33.37 -29.15 17.44
C GLU A 461 32.17 -28.23 17.83
N TYR A 462 31.05 -28.35 17.13
CA TYR A 462 29.86 -27.58 17.42
C TYR A 462 29.16 -28.03 18.72
N TYR A 463 29.08 -29.34 18.95
CA TYR A 463 28.49 -29.90 20.18
C TYR A 463 29.39 -29.62 21.38
N ASP A 464 30.71 -29.79 21.25
CA ASP A 464 31.66 -29.54 22.33
C ASP A 464 31.62 -28.08 22.81
N LYS A 465 31.52 -27.13 21.86
CA LYS A 465 31.36 -25.69 22.20
C LYS A 465 30.05 -25.36 22.89
N ARG A 466 28.97 -26.09 22.61
CA ARG A 466 27.64 -25.88 23.20
C ARG A 466 27.49 -26.47 24.58
N THR A 467 28.33 -27.41 24.94
CA THR A 467 28.34 -28.04 26.27
C THR A 467 29.16 -27.22 27.28
N ILE A 468 30.01 -26.31 26.81
CA ILE A 468 30.91 -25.47 27.64
C ILE A 468 30.31 -24.04 27.84
N SER A 469 29.28 -23.64 27.09
CA SER A 469 28.57 -22.37 27.24
C SER A 469 27.24 -22.54 27.97
#